data_02814b7274dfd6b0c47b5de8852a8834
#
_entry.id   02814b7274dfd6b0c47b5de8852a8834
#
_cell.length_a   1.000
_cell.length_b   1.000
_cell.length_c   1.000
_cell.angle_alpha   90.00
_cell.angle_beta   90.00
_cell.angle_gamma   90.00
#
_symmetry.space_group_name_H-M   'P 1'
#
loop_
_entity.id
_entity.type
_entity.pdbx_description
1 polymer ?
#
loop_
_entity_poly.entity_id
_entity_poly.type
_entity_poly.pdbx_seq_one_letter_code
_entity_poly.pdbx_strand_id
1 'polypeptide(L)'
;MGRIISNGLITESIHGLNINTSLLCNSSNYNSASSRQIDYLIIHYTGNQKDSAKANCNYFHTGSRKASAHLFVDENSIWQSVKLKDTAWSIGCKQGYKTNARNANSISVEMCTSGNYIVSEATQLNAAYVMAYLCKLVGISADQVDNYVLRHYDAVKSNKSCPAQFISDPGQFARFKTWIKNILNTGSHMPASSPDSTASPVLYRVRKSWADAKSQIGAYNHLEYAKEACKEGYSVYDNNGNAVYSNGHAATPAPQPAPTPKPTQTTYPRKRFVRDIQRAIGAKVDGIPGRETISKTPTLSKSVNRTHPAVIYVQRYLNSIGYNCGDADGITGKKFDAAVKKYQTWMHHPDGEITAGGKTWKHLLGML
;
A
#
# COMPACT_ATOMS: atom_id res chain seq x y z
N MET A 1 2.91 14.82 -23.86
CA MET A 1 1.83 14.85 -24.88
C MET A 1 1.06 13.54 -24.73
N GLY A 2 -0.18 13.58 -24.23
CA GLY A 2 -0.97 12.40 -23.90
C GLY A 2 -1.30 11.56 -25.14
N ARG A 3 -1.54 10.25 -24.91
CA ARG A 3 -1.95 9.33 -25.98
C ARG A 3 -3.44 9.43 -26.29
N ILE A 4 -3.78 9.23 -27.56
CA ILE A 4 -5.17 9.04 -27.98
C ILE A 4 -5.61 7.63 -27.61
N ILE A 5 -6.70 7.52 -26.83
CA ILE A 5 -7.33 6.27 -26.44
C ILE A 5 -8.57 6.04 -27.30
N SER A 6 -8.54 4.98 -28.08
CA SER A 6 -9.69 4.48 -28.88
C SER A 6 -10.27 3.17 -28.33
N ASN A 7 -9.49 2.42 -27.56
CA ASN A 7 -9.97 1.22 -26.88
C ASN A 7 -10.72 1.58 -25.60
N GLY A 8 -11.77 0.82 -25.28
CA GLY A 8 -12.65 1.13 -24.18
C GLY A 8 -12.46 0.29 -22.94
N LEU A 9 -12.18 -0.99 -23.08
CA LEU A 9 -12.15 -1.94 -21.95
C LEU A 9 -10.72 -2.42 -21.69
N ILE A 10 -10.40 -2.57 -20.42
CA ILE A 10 -9.17 -3.23 -19.97
C ILE A 10 -9.44 -4.74 -19.93
N THR A 11 -8.67 -5.51 -20.68
CA THR A 11 -8.80 -6.97 -20.78
C THR A 11 -7.74 -7.73 -20.03
N GLU A 12 -6.69 -7.04 -19.59
CA GLU A 12 -5.57 -7.60 -18.84
C GLU A 12 -5.86 -7.60 -17.34
N SER A 13 -5.28 -8.54 -16.61
CA SER A 13 -5.29 -8.48 -15.15
C SER A 13 -4.23 -7.47 -14.65
N ILE A 14 -4.55 -6.76 -13.58
CA ILE A 14 -3.65 -5.80 -12.94
C ILE A 14 -3.41 -6.28 -11.51
N HIS A 15 -2.15 -6.43 -11.11
CA HIS A 15 -1.74 -6.91 -9.78
C HIS A 15 -2.41 -8.23 -9.39
N GLY A 16 -2.58 -9.15 -10.35
CA GLY A 16 -3.23 -10.45 -10.14
C GLY A 16 -4.76 -10.39 -10.06
N LEU A 17 -5.37 -9.20 -10.18
CA LEU A 17 -6.82 -9.01 -10.16
C LEU A 17 -7.35 -8.83 -11.58
N ASN A 18 -8.37 -9.60 -11.96
CA ASN A 18 -9.08 -9.43 -13.21
C ASN A 18 -9.96 -8.17 -13.16
N ILE A 19 -10.06 -7.47 -14.29
CA ILE A 19 -10.92 -6.29 -14.39
C ILE A 19 -12.35 -6.73 -14.70
N ASN A 20 -13.26 -6.43 -13.79
CA ASN A 20 -14.68 -6.72 -13.97
C ASN A 20 -15.36 -5.61 -14.79
N THR A 21 -16.02 -5.97 -15.87
CA THR A 21 -16.69 -5.05 -16.79
C THR A 21 -18.19 -5.33 -16.95
N SER A 22 -18.76 -6.22 -16.14
CA SER A 22 -20.17 -6.66 -16.27
C SER A 22 -21.19 -5.61 -15.79
N LEU A 23 -20.77 -4.57 -15.09
CA LEU A 23 -21.62 -3.49 -14.57
C LEU A 23 -21.14 -2.12 -15.10
N LEU A 24 -21.13 -1.97 -16.42
CA LEU A 24 -20.82 -0.69 -17.04
C LEU A 24 -21.85 0.36 -16.67
N CYS A 25 -21.40 1.59 -16.51
CA CYS A 25 -22.20 2.74 -16.14
C CYS A 25 -23.36 2.99 -17.10
N ASN A 26 -24.50 3.42 -16.59
CA ASN A 26 -25.63 3.88 -17.41
C ASN A 26 -25.18 5.04 -18.30
N SER A 27 -25.59 5.03 -19.57
CA SER A 27 -25.19 6.01 -20.58
C SER A 27 -25.59 7.46 -20.24
N SER A 28 -26.54 7.65 -19.32
CA SER A 28 -26.93 8.99 -18.82
C SER A 28 -25.93 9.64 -17.88
N ASN A 29 -24.82 8.95 -17.53
CA ASN A 29 -23.85 9.39 -16.54
C ASN A 29 -22.46 9.74 -17.13
N TYR A 30 -22.26 9.63 -18.43
CA TYR A 30 -21.00 9.94 -19.11
C TYR A 30 -21.25 10.41 -20.54
N ASN A 31 -20.24 10.97 -21.20
CA ASN A 31 -20.29 11.27 -22.62
C ASN A 31 -19.55 10.21 -23.42
N SER A 32 -20.23 9.60 -24.41
CA SER A 32 -19.60 8.68 -25.34
C SER A 32 -18.67 9.41 -26.30
N ALA A 33 -17.55 8.79 -26.66
CA ALA A 33 -16.62 9.27 -27.65
C ALA A 33 -16.06 8.13 -28.51
N SER A 34 -15.62 8.42 -29.72
CA SER A 34 -14.87 7.47 -30.55
C SER A 34 -13.43 7.30 -30.04
N SER A 35 -12.82 8.40 -29.65
CA SER A 35 -11.49 8.48 -29.05
C SER A 35 -11.35 9.78 -28.27
N ARG A 36 -10.36 9.85 -27.37
CA ARG A 36 -9.97 11.08 -26.67
C ARG A 36 -8.50 11.07 -26.29
N GLN A 37 -7.92 12.26 -26.20
CA GLN A 37 -6.57 12.44 -25.69
C GLN A 37 -6.62 12.48 -24.17
N ILE A 38 -5.72 11.73 -23.52
CA ILE A 38 -5.61 11.68 -22.07
C ILE A 38 -4.26 12.27 -21.66
N ASP A 39 -4.33 13.33 -20.85
CA ASP A 39 -3.17 14.01 -20.30
C ASP A 39 -3.03 13.76 -18.79
N TYR A 40 -4.12 13.50 -18.08
CA TYR A 40 -4.15 13.40 -16.62
C TYR A 40 -4.79 12.12 -16.12
N LEU A 41 -4.31 11.64 -15.00
CA LEU A 41 -4.94 10.59 -14.20
C LEU A 41 -5.35 11.17 -12.85
N ILE A 42 -6.62 10.95 -12.46
CA ILE A 42 -7.17 11.54 -11.26
C ILE A 42 -7.53 10.45 -10.26
N ILE A 43 -6.92 10.54 -9.08
CA ILE A 43 -7.25 9.65 -7.97
C ILE A 43 -8.30 10.29 -7.06
N HIS A 44 -9.30 9.48 -6.71
CA HIS A 44 -10.41 9.81 -5.84
C HIS A 44 -10.52 8.81 -4.70
N TYR A 45 -11.41 9.05 -3.78
CA TYR A 45 -11.98 8.06 -2.90
C TYR A 45 -13.50 8.23 -2.86
N THR A 46 -14.23 7.14 -2.64
CA THR A 46 -15.70 7.14 -2.68
C THR A 46 -16.33 7.97 -1.56
N GLY A 47 -15.62 8.11 -0.42
CA GLY A 47 -16.08 8.88 0.72
C GLY A 47 -17.31 8.29 1.44
N ASN A 48 -17.61 7.01 1.25
CA ASN A 48 -18.63 6.27 1.97
C ASN A 48 -18.10 5.75 3.31
N GLN A 49 -18.98 5.38 4.23
CA GLN A 49 -18.56 4.79 5.50
C GLN A 49 -17.82 3.47 5.26
N LYS A 50 -18.36 2.62 4.39
CA LYS A 50 -17.80 1.38 3.87
C LYS A 50 -18.48 1.05 2.55
N ASP A 51 -17.72 0.59 1.57
CA ASP A 51 -18.28 0.17 0.27
C ASP A 51 -17.36 -0.85 -0.45
N SER A 52 -17.72 -1.17 -1.69
CA SER A 52 -16.91 -2.02 -2.57
C SER A 52 -16.98 -1.52 -4.00
N ALA A 53 -15.99 -1.89 -4.80
CA ALA A 53 -15.92 -1.54 -6.20
C ALA A 53 -17.15 -2.04 -6.98
N LYS A 54 -17.60 -3.26 -6.68
CA LYS A 54 -18.83 -3.83 -7.26
C LYS A 54 -20.07 -3.01 -6.93
N ALA A 55 -20.24 -2.62 -5.65
CA ALA A 55 -21.42 -1.87 -5.21
C ALA A 55 -21.49 -0.49 -5.88
N ASN A 56 -20.35 0.20 -6.01
CA ASN A 56 -20.28 1.47 -6.71
C ASN A 56 -20.57 1.32 -8.21
N CYS A 57 -20.00 0.32 -8.89
CA CYS A 57 -20.37 0.06 -10.29
C CYS A 57 -21.85 -0.22 -10.45
N ASN A 58 -22.46 -1.02 -9.59
CA ASN A 58 -23.90 -1.29 -9.63
C ASN A 58 -24.74 -0.01 -9.42
N TYR A 59 -24.31 0.87 -8.50
CA TYR A 59 -24.99 2.15 -8.26
C TYR A 59 -25.03 3.02 -9.53
N PHE A 60 -23.91 3.11 -10.27
CA PHE A 60 -23.86 3.89 -11.51
C PHE A 60 -24.44 3.15 -12.72
N HIS A 61 -24.49 1.81 -12.67
CA HIS A 61 -25.13 0.98 -13.69
C HIS A 61 -26.66 1.13 -13.70
N THR A 62 -27.28 1.16 -12.51
CA THR A 62 -28.75 1.06 -12.35
C THR A 62 -29.49 2.37 -12.43
N GLY A 63 -28.85 3.52 -12.60
CA GLY A 63 -29.57 4.79 -12.62
C GLY A 63 -28.81 6.01 -13.10
N SER A 64 -29.55 7.08 -13.38
CA SER A 64 -28.99 8.39 -13.71
C SER A 64 -28.51 9.10 -12.44
N ARG A 65 -27.19 9.30 -12.31
CA ARG A 65 -26.53 9.87 -11.12
C ARG A 65 -25.89 11.23 -11.39
N LYS A 66 -25.80 11.65 -12.66
CA LYS A 66 -25.12 12.88 -13.09
C LYS A 66 -23.66 12.94 -12.65
N ALA A 67 -23.04 11.78 -12.45
CA ALA A 67 -21.65 11.59 -12.07
C ALA A 67 -21.20 10.19 -12.50
N SER A 68 -19.90 9.98 -12.64
CA SER A 68 -19.29 8.66 -12.87
C SER A 68 -17.80 8.70 -12.68
N ALA A 69 -17.18 7.51 -12.58
CA ALA A 69 -15.73 7.31 -12.65
C ALA A 69 -15.42 6.18 -13.64
N HIS A 70 -14.18 6.11 -14.12
CA HIS A 70 -13.79 5.05 -15.06
C HIS A 70 -13.59 3.73 -14.32
N LEU A 71 -12.90 3.75 -13.18
CA LEU A 71 -12.61 2.55 -12.39
C LEU A 71 -12.93 2.77 -10.92
N PHE A 72 -13.36 1.68 -10.28
CA PHE A 72 -13.49 1.53 -8.84
C PHE A 72 -12.57 0.40 -8.38
N VAL A 73 -11.85 0.63 -7.29
CA VAL A 73 -10.85 -0.29 -6.75
C VAL A 73 -11.11 -0.50 -5.28
N ASP A 74 -11.14 -1.75 -4.84
CA ASP A 74 -11.16 -2.13 -3.44
C ASP A 74 -10.00 -3.10 -3.11
N GLU A 75 -9.98 -3.66 -1.90
CA GLU A 75 -8.93 -4.58 -1.45
C GLU A 75 -8.80 -5.81 -2.32
N ASN A 76 -9.89 -6.28 -2.91
CA ASN A 76 -9.99 -7.60 -3.53
C ASN A 76 -10.42 -7.55 -5.00
N SER A 77 -10.80 -6.40 -5.53
CA SER A 77 -11.34 -6.31 -6.88
C SER A 77 -11.10 -4.96 -7.55
N ILE A 78 -11.08 -5.01 -8.89
CA ILE A 78 -11.04 -3.85 -9.77
C ILE A 78 -12.24 -3.95 -10.71
N TRP A 79 -13.03 -2.88 -10.76
CA TRP A 79 -14.20 -2.79 -11.60
C TRP A 79 -14.09 -1.59 -12.53
N GLN A 80 -14.29 -1.82 -13.82
CA GLN A 80 -14.39 -0.75 -14.80
C GLN A 80 -15.87 -0.40 -15.02
N SER A 81 -16.21 0.85 -14.78
CA SER A 81 -17.55 1.40 -14.88
C SER A 81 -17.75 2.16 -16.18
N VAL A 82 -16.81 3.00 -16.59
CA VAL A 82 -16.87 3.74 -17.86
C VAL A 82 -15.71 3.30 -18.75
N LYS A 83 -15.96 3.14 -20.05
CA LYS A 83 -14.93 2.80 -21.02
C LYS A 83 -13.87 3.91 -21.08
N LEU A 84 -12.61 3.57 -21.20
CA LEU A 84 -11.50 4.56 -21.16
C LEU A 84 -11.59 5.61 -22.28
N LYS A 85 -12.16 5.26 -23.41
CA LYS A 85 -12.42 6.19 -24.53
C LYS A 85 -13.58 7.16 -24.28
N ASP A 86 -14.46 6.87 -23.33
CA ASP A 86 -15.61 7.70 -22.98
C ASP A 86 -15.28 8.68 -21.86
N THR A 87 -16.01 9.76 -21.71
CA THR A 87 -15.73 10.82 -20.72
C THR A 87 -16.57 10.60 -19.48
N ALA A 88 -15.97 10.11 -18.40
CA ALA A 88 -16.61 10.05 -17.09
C ALA A 88 -16.75 11.45 -16.46
N TRP A 89 -17.78 11.66 -15.65
CA TRP A 89 -18.06 12.93 -14.99
C TRP A 89 -17.59 12.89 -13.53
N SER A 90 -16.28 13.03 -13.30
CA SER A 90 -15.64 12.84 -11.99
C SER A 90 -15.08 14.13 -11.35
N ILE A 91 -14.64 15.12 -12.16
CA ILE A 91 -14.01 16.36 -11.68
C ILE A 91 -14.77 17.62 -12.10
N GLY A 92 -16.09 17.56 -12.26
CA GLY A 92 -16.92 18.74 -12.53
C GLY A 92 -16.87 19.73 -11.35
N CYS A 93 -16.64 21.02 -11.63
CA CYS A 93 -16.59 22.05 -10.60
C CYS A 93 -17.12 23.40 -11.12
N LYS A 94 -18.14 23.96 -10.44
CA LYS A 94 -18.70 25.28 -10.78
C LYS A 94 -17.70 26.41 -10.52
N GLN A 95 -16.80 26.26 -9.52
CA GLN A 95 -15.76 27.25 -9.16
C GLN A 95 -14.58 27.26 -10.14
N GLY A 96 -14.53 26.31 -11.08
CA GLY A 96 -13.47 26.17 -12.07
C GLY A 96 -12.33 25.26 -11.59
N TYR A 97 -11.21 25.33 -12.29
CA TYR A 97 -10.10 24.37 -12.16
C TYR A 97 -8.81 25.06 -11.73
N LYS A 98 -7.96 24.36 -10.98
CA LYS A 98 -6.61 24.76 -10.59
C LYS A 98 -5.57 24.41 -11.66
N THR A 99 -5.85 23.39 -12.47
CA THR A 99 -4.97 22.85 -13.51
C THR A 99 -5.69 22.80 -14.86
N ASN A 100 -5.02 22.25 -15.88
CA ASN A 100 -5.64 21.98 -17.19
C ASN A 100 -6.41 20.64 -17.24
N ALA A 101 -6.47 19.89 -16.13
CA ALA A 101 -7.24 18.65 -16.07
C ALA A 101 -8.75 18.92 -16.20
N ARG A 102 -9.40 18.15 -17.05
CA ARG A 102 -10.85 18.19 -17.33
C ARG A 102 -11.36 16.74 -17.41
N ASN A 103 -12.67 16.52 -17.29
CA ASN A 103 -13.25 15.22 -17.58
C ASN A 103 -12.84 14.70 -18.96
N ALA A 104 -12.78 15.59 -19.95
CA ALA A 104 -12.50 15.23 -21.35
C ALA A 104 -11.05 14.73 -21.58
N ASN A 105 -10.08 15.11 -20.76
CA ASN A 105 -8.67 14.75 -20.93
C ASN A 105 -8.10 13.98 -19.73
N SER A 106 -8.95 13.35 -18.91
CA SER A 106 -8.49 12.57 -17.76
C SER A 106 -9.19 11.21 -17.64
N ILE A 107 -8.53 10.28 -16.98
CA ILE A 107 -9.09 9.02 -16.49
C ILE A 107 -9.15 9.09 -14.96
N SER A 108 -10.28 8.71 -14.38
CA SER A 108 -10.52 8.73 -12.95
C SER A 108 -10.56 7.34 -12.33
N VAL A 109 -9.94 7.19 -11.16
CA VAL A 109 -9.92 5.98 -10.36
C VAL A 109 -10.41 6.31 -8.95
N GLU A 110 -11.45 5.62 -8.50
CA GLU A 110 -12.05 5.73 -7.18
C GLU A 110 -11.53 4.61 -6.28
N MET A 111 -10.95 4.96 -5.16
CA MET A 111 -10.60 4.03 -4.08
C MET A 111 -11.82 3.85 -3.17
N CYS A 112 -12.26 2.60 -3.00
CA CYS A 112 -13.34 2.26 -2.08
C CYS A 112 -12.85 2.28 -0.62
N THR A 113 -13.77 2.52 0.29
CA THR A 113 -13.47 2.59 1.73
C THR A 113 -13.73 1.25 2.42
N SER A 114 -12.82 0.85 3.30
CA SER A 114 -12.87 -0.43 4.02
C SER A 114 -13.66 -0.35 5.33
N GLY A 115 -13.95 0.85 5.79
CA GLY A 115 -14.71 1.17 7.01
C GLY A 115 -14.30 2.52 7.56
N ASN A 116 -15.18 3.17 8.32
CA ASN A 116 -14.93 4.47 8.94
C ASN A 116 -14.40 5.55 7.98
N TYR A 117 -14.85 5.53 6.74
CA TYR A 117 -14.39 6.43 5.67
C TYR A 117 -12.89 6.29 5.32
N ILE A 118 -12.26 5.18 5.72
CA ILE A 118 -10.84 4.94 5.53
C ILE A 118 -10.62 4.07 4.30
N VAL A 119 -9.69 4.45 3.45
CA VAL A 119 -9.16 3.63 2.37
C VAL A 119 -7.98 2.83 2.93
N SER A 120 -8.08 1.50 2.93
CA SER A 120 -7.00 0.63 3.40
C SER A 120 -5.74 0.75 2.54
N GLU A 121 -4.61 0.34 3.10
CA GLU A 121 -3.36 0.29 2.36
C GLU A 121 -3.44 -0.68 1.17
N ALA A 122 -4.19 -1.79 1.32
CA ALA A 122 -4.45 -2.74 0.25
C ALA A 122 -5.16 -2.11 -0.95
N THR A 123 -6.24 -1.36 -0.69
CA THR A 123 -6.95 -0.60 -1.73
C THR A 123 -6.03 0.45 -2.37
N GLN A 124 -5.25 1.20 -1.57
CA GLN A 124 -4.29 2.17 -2.09
C GLN A 124 -3.24 1.50 -2.98
N LEU A 125 -2.74 0.32 -2.60
CA LEU A 125 -1.75 -0.42 -3.38
C LEU A 125 -2.33 -0.93 -4.71
N ASN A 126 -3.52 -1.54 -4.69
CA ASN A 126 -4.21 -1.95 -5.91
C ASN A 126 -4.46 -0.75 -6.84
N ALA A 127 -4.88 0.40 -6.28
CA ALA A 127 -5.05 1.63 -7.03
C ALA A 127 -3.72 2.15 -7.61
N ALA A 128 -2.59 2.01 -6.91
CA ALA A 128 -1.28 2.39 -7.44
C ALA A 128 -0.87 1.53 -8.64
N TYR A 129 -1.15 0.23 -8.63
CA TYR A 129 -0.94 -0.63 -9.79
C TYR A 129 -1.85 -0.27 -10.96
N VAL A 130 -3.13 0.04 -10.69
CA VAL A 130 -4.06 0.55 -11.72
C VAL A 130 -3.53 1.87 -12.31
N MET A 131 -3.10 2.82 -11.48
CA MET A 131 -2.56 4.09 -11.94
C MET A 131 -1.26 3.90 -12.76
N ALA A 132 -0.38 3.00 -12.36
CA ALA A 132 0.82 2.67 -13.13
C ALA A 132 0.49 2.04 -14.49
N TYR A 133 -0.49 1.13 -14.54
CA TYR A 133 -1.01 0.58 -15.79
C TYR A 133 -1.54 1.68 -16.70
N LEU A 134 -2.36 2.57 -16.17
CA LEU A 134 -2.90 3.71 -16.92
C LEU A 134 -1.79 4.67 -17.36
N CYS A 135 -0.78 4.95 -16.53
CA CYS A 135 0.38 5.74 -16.92
C CYS A 135 1.08 5.16 -18.16
N LYS A 136 1.35 3.84 -18.16
CA LYS A 136 1.92 3.15 -19.33
C LYS A 136 1.03 3.28 -20.57
N LEU A 137 -0.28 3.11 -20.38
CA LEU A 137 -1.26 3.19 -21.45
C LEU A 137 -1.29 4.58 -22.10
N VAL A 138 -1.21 5.66 -21.30
CA VAL A 138 -1.30 7.05 -21.79
C VAL A 138 0.06 7.72 -21.98
N GLY A 139 1.17 7.00 -21.75
CA GLY A 139 2.53 7.49 -21.99
C GLY A 139 3.06 8.45 -20.92
N ILE A 140 2.59 8.37 -19.69
CA ILE A 140 3.13 9.08 -18.52
C ILE A 140 4.29 8.25 -17.96
N SER A 141 5.51 8.79 -18.00
CA SER A 141 6.71 8.16 -17.43
C SER A 141 6.82 8.39 -15.91
N ALA A 142 7.72 7.66 -15.25
CA ALA A 142 7.87 7.73 -13.80
C ALA A 142 8.25 9.14 -13.29
N ASP A 143 9.07 9.87 -14.02
CA ASP A 143 9.44 11.27 -13.73
C ASP A 143 8.27 12.25 -13.89
N GLN A 144 7.28 11.90 -14.71
CA GLN A 144 6.10 12.71 -14.98
C GLN A 144 4.95 12.50 -14.01
N VAL A 145 4.99 11.44 -13.18
CA VAL A 145 3.90 11.10 -12.24
C VAL A 145 3.52 12.28 -11.34
N ASP A 146 4.47 13.08 -10.89
CA ASP A 146 4.17 14.21 -9.99
C ASP A 146 3.30 15.29 -10.63
N ASN A 147 3.40 15.45 -11.96
CA ASN A 147 2.72 16.50 -12.69
C ASN A 147 1.36 16.07 -13.27
N TYR A 148 1.20 14.77 -13.56
CA TYR A 148 0.04 14.28 -14.32
C TYR A 148 -0.85 13.30 -13.55
N VAL A 149 -0.39 12.78 -12.39
CA VAL A 149 -1.20 12.02 -11.45
C VAL A 149 -1.63 12.93 -10.32
N LEU A 150 -2.90 13.35 -10.34
CA LEU A 150 -3.46 14.38 -9.47
C LEU A 150 -4.53 13.79 -8.55
N ARG A 151 -4.70 14.38 -7.36
CA ARG A 151 -5.92 14.20 -6.57
C ARG A 151 -7.05 15.04 -7.19
N HIS A 152 -8.28 14.65 -6.97
CA HIS A 152 -9.42 15.52 -7.31
C HIS A 152 -9.22 16.93 -6.71
N TYR A 153 -8.79 17.00 -5.45
CA TYR A 153 -8.46 18.26 -4.76
C TYR A 153 -7.49 19.16 -5.54
N ASP A 154 -6.50 18.57 -6.22
CA ASP A 154 -5.50 19.32 -6.99
C ASP A 154 -6.06 19.85 -8.31
N ALA A 155 -7.06 19.18 -8.87
CA ALA A 155 -7.60 19.51 -10.19
C ALA A 155 -8.59 20.69 -10.14
N VAL A 156 -9.38 20.84 -9.06
CA VAL A 156 -10.52 21.77 -9.01
C VAL A 156 -10.39 22.85 -7.92
N LYS A 157 -11.04 24.01 -8.12
CA LYS A 157 -11.04 25.13 -7.16
C LYS A 157 -12.03 24.94 -6.00
N SER A 158 -12.76 23.82 -5.93
CA SER A 158 -13.63 23.53 -4.80
C SER A 158 -12.83 23.12 -3.55
N ASN A 159 -13.43 23.29 -2.36
CA ASN A 159 -12.87 22.82 -1.11
C ASN A 159 -13.15 21.33 -0.84
N LYS A 160 -13.44 20.55 -1.88
CA LYS A 160 -13.75 19.12 -1.75
C LYS A 160 -12.51 18.34 -1.34
N SER A 161 -12.53 17.77 -0.13
CA SER A 161 -11.46 16.92 0.39
C SER A 161 -11.51 15.53 -0.28
N CYS A 162 -10.88 15.38 -1.45
CA CYS A 162 -10.88 14.12 -2.20
C CYS A 162 -9.51 13.85 -2.85
N PRO A 163 -8.85 12.74 -2.50
CA PRO A 163 -9.12 11.81 -1.39
C PRO A 163 -8.78 12.44 -0.03
N ALA A 164 -9.67 12.32 0.96
CA ALA A 164 -9.50 12.98 2.25
C ALA A 164 -8.21 12.57 2.97
N GLN A 165 -7.87 11.26 2.97
CA GLN A 165 -6.64 10.76 3.60
C GLN A 165 -5.37 11.34 2.98
N PHE A 166 -5.34 11.52 1.66
CA PHE A 166 -4.18 12.11 0.97
C PHE A 166 -4.05 13.62 1.18
N ILE A 167 -5.10 14.27 1.70
CA ILE A 167 -5.08 15.69 2.03
C ILE A 167 -4.69 15.88 3.49
N SER A 168 -5.28 15.09 4.40
CA SER A 168 -4.96 15.14 5.83
C SER A 168 -3.53 14.65 6.13
N ASP A 169 -3.02 13.72 5.31
CA ASP A 169 -1.64 13.22 5.38
C ASP A 169 -1.00 13.27 3.98
N PRO A 170 -0.34 14.38 3.62
CA PRO A 170 0.38 14.49 2.35
C PRO A 170 1.47 13.44 2.15
N GLY A 171 2.01 12.87 3.23
CA GLY A 171 2.99 11.78 3.17
C GLY A 171 2.41 10.51 2.57
N GLN A 172 1.15 10.20 2.80
CA GLN A 172 0.47 9.06 2.14
C GLN A 172 0.36 9.27 0.63
N PHE A 173 0.05 10.48 0.17
CA PHE A 173 0.02 10.76 -1.27
C PHE A 173 1.41 10.71 -1.91
N ALA A 174 2.43 11.21 -1.23
CA ALA A 174 3.81 11.09 -1.70
C ALA A 174 4.24 9.61 -1.81
N ARG A 175 3.90 8.78 -0.81
CA ARG A 175 4.12 7.34 -0.85
C ARG A 175 3.37 6.66 -1.99
N PHE A 176 2.10 6.99 -2.19
CA PHE A 176 1.29 6.48 -3.30
C PHE A 176 1.94 6.78 -4.66
N LYS A 177 2.40 8.01 -4.89
CA LYS A 177 3.14 8.38 -6.10
C LYS A 177 4.47 7.62 -6.23
N THR A 178 5.17 7.40 -5.13
CA THR A 178 6.41 6.60 -5.11
C THR A 178 6.14 5.15 -5.53
N TRP A 179 5.04 4.55 -5.07
CA TRP A 179 4.64 3.21 -5.54
C TRP A 179 4.40 3.18 -7.04
N ILE A 180 3.66 4.15 -7.58
CA ILE A 180 3.43 4.26 -9.03
C ILE A 180 4.75 4.34 -9.80
N LYS A 181 5.68 5.22 -9.37
CA LYS A 181 7.01 5.38 -9.99
C LYS A 181 7.81 4.08 -9.96
N ASN A 182 7.82 3.40 -8.81
CA ASN A 182 8.51 2.11 -8.66
C ASN A 182 7.92 1.05 -9.58
N ILE A 183 6.58 0.93 -9.64
CA ILE A 183 5.89 -0.03 -10.54
C ILE A 183 6.22 0.28 -12.01
N LEU A 184 6.28 1.54 -12.38
CA LEU A 184 6.64 1.94 -13.75
C LEU A 184 8.07 1.54 -14.10
N ASN A 185 9.01 1.68 -13.18
CA ASN A 185 10.43 1.41 -13.39
C ASN A 185 10.80 -0.07 -13.26
N THR A 186 10.15 -0.81 -12.36
CA THR A 186 10.58 -2.15 -11.95
C THR A 186 9.49 -3.22 -12.03
N GLY A 187 8.25 -2.83 -12.28
CA GLY A 187 7.08 -3.72 -12.18
C GLY A 187 6.61 -3.99 -10.74
N SER A 188 7.30 -3.44 -9.72
CA SER A 188 6.98 -3.61 -8.30
C SER A 188 6.82 -2.26 -7.60
N HIS A 189 5.92 -2.17 -6.63
CA HIS A 189 5.76 -0.96 -5.79
C HIS A 189 6.95 -0.74 -4.84
N MET A 190 7.76 -1.77 -4.61
CA MET A 190 9.02 -1.67 -3.87
C MET A 190 10.10 -1.00 -4.73
N PRO A 191 10.99 -0.19 -4.14
CA PRO A 191 12.14 0.33 -4.87
C PRO A 191 12.96 -0.84 -5.44
N ALA A 192 13.59 -0.62 -6.61
CA ALA A 192 14.52 -1.59 -7.17
C ALA A 192 15.56 -1.97 -6.09
N SER A 193 15.58 -3.22 -5.70
CA SER A 193 16.72 -3.75 -4.93
C SER A 193 17.94 -3.68 -5.83
N SER A 194 19.08 -3.26 -5.29
CA SER A 194 20.38 -3.38 -5.97
C SER A 194 20.53 -4.80 -6.56
N PRO A 195 21.24 -4.98 -7.69
CA PRO A 195 21.25 -6.22 -8.46
C PRO A 195 21.97 -7.37 -7.74
N ASP A 196 21.41 -7.82 -6.63
CA ASP A 196 21.86 -9.01 -5.94
C ASP A 196 20.73 -9.64 -5.09
N SER A 197 19.63 -9.99 -5.74
CA SER A 197 18.67 -10.93 -5.16
C SER A 197 18.02 -11.77 -6.25
N THR A 198 18.56 -12.94 -6.46
CA THR A 198 17.96 -14.09 -7.17
C THR A 198 16.80 -14.74 -6.39
N ALA A 199 16.14 -13.99 -5.50
CA ALA A 199 14.99 -14.49 -4.76
C ALA A 199 13.72 -14.32 -5.57
N SER A 200 13.11 -15.42 -5.97
CA SER A 200 11.74 -15.46 -6.51
C SER A 200 10.78 -14.74 -5.59
N PRO A 201 9.76 -14.01 -6.12
CA PRO A 201 8.78 -13.30 -5.30
C PRO A 201 8.12 -14.27 -4.31
N VAL A 202 8.02 -13.87 -3.04
CA VAL A 202 7.35 -14.67 -2.01
C VAL A 202 5.86 -14.70 -2.33
N LEU A 203 5.33 -15.90 -2.61
CA LEU A 203 3.91 -16.13 -2.83
C LEU A 203 3.33 -16.95 -1.68
N TYR A 204 2.33 -16.40 -1.03
CA TYR A 204 1.55 -17.08 0.00
C TYR A 204 0.36 -17.80 -0.65
N ARG A 205 0.38 -19.14 -0.63
CA ARG A 205 -0.65 -19.98 -1.26
C ARG A 205 -1.64 -20.48 -0.23
N VAL A 206 -2.94 -20.31 -0.52
CA VAL A 206 -4.02 -20.79 0.35
C VAL A 206 -4.51 -22.14 -0.17
N ARG A 207 -4.27 -23.22 0.60
CA ARG A 207 -4.56 -24.60 0.25
C ARG A 207 -5.07 -25.36 1.49
N LYS A 208 -5.71 -26.53 1.28
CA LYS A 208 -6.03 -27.47 2.37
C LYS A 208 -4.77 -28.10 2.96
N SER A 209 -3.81 -28.45 2.11
CA SER A 209 -2.46 -28.87 2.49
C SER A 209 -1.46 -28.44 1.41
N TRP A 210 -0.16 -28.39 1.76
CA TRP A 210 0.87 -28.06 0.75
C TRP A 210 0.89 -29.04 -0.42
N ALA A 211 0.73 -30.33 -0.14
CA ALA A 211 0.74 -31.41 -1.16
C ALA A 211 -0.49 -31.38 -2.07
N ASP A 212 -1.61 -30.80 -1.60
CA ASP A 212 -2.84 -30.69 -2.40
C ASP A 212 -2.89 -29.40 -3.19
N ALA A 213 -2.12 -29.35 -4.28
CA ALA A 213 -2.08 -28.21 -5.18
C ALA A 213 -3.44 -27.92 -5.84
N LYS A 214 -4.32 -28.91 -5.98
CA LYS A 214 -5.65 -28.76 -6.59
C LYS A 214 -6.62 -28.02 -5.68
N SER A 215 -6.40 -28.04 -4.38
CA SER A 215 -7.20 -27.28 -3.41
C SER A 215 -6.85 -25.79 -3.35
N GLN A 216 -5.88 -25.31 -4.13
CA GLN A 216 -5.47 -23.91 -4.05
C GLN A 216 -6.61 -22.97 -4.44
N ILE A 217 -7.01 -22.09 -3.50
CA ILE A 217 -8.04 -21.06 -3.72
C ILE A 217 -7.45 -19.68 -3.98
N GLY A 218 -6.15 -19.49 -3.79
CA GLY A 218 -5.46 -18.25 -4.09
C GLY A 218 -3.95 -18.34 -3.91
N ALA A 219 -3.23 -17.38 -4.50
CA ALA A 219 -1.81 -17.12 -4.27
C ALA A 219 -1.61 -15.61 -4.16
N TYR A 220 -1.00 -15.17 -3.08
CA TYR A 220 -0.93 -13.77 -2.67
C TYR A 220 0.53 -13.40 -2.40
N ASN A 221 0.92 -12.21 -2.79
CA ASN A 221 2.25 -11.66 -2.49
C ASN A 221 2.33 -11.04 -1.08
N HIS A 222 1.22 -10.98 -0.35
CA HIS A 222 1.15 -10.51 1.04
C HIS A 222 0.47 -11.54 1.93
N LEU A 223 1.08 -11.81 3.08
CA LEU A 223 0.58 -12.79 4.05
C LEU A 223 -0.83 -12.45 4.56
N GLU A 224 -1.10 -11.17 4.81
CA GLU A 224 -2.40 -10.75 5.36
C GLU A 224 -3.54 -11.02 4.37
N TYR A 225 -3.34 -10.80 3.08
CA TYR A 225 -4.34 -11.13 2.05
C TYR A 225 -4.57 -12.63 1.92
N ALA A 226 -3.51 -13.41 2.07
CA ALA A 226 -3.64 -14.86 2.12
C ALA A 226 -4.41 -15.34 3.35
N LYS A 227 -4.23 -14.68 4.51
CA LYS A 227 -4.97 -14.98 5.74
C LYS A 227 -6.46 -14.63 5.61
N GLU A 228 -6.79 -13.46 5.05
CA GLU A 228 -8.18 -13.06 4.81
C GLU A 228 -8.92 -13.99 3.85
N ALA A 229 -8.22 -14.48 2.82
CA ALA A 229 -8.77 -15.46 1.88
C ALA A 229 -8.80 -16.90 2.42
N CYS A 230 -8.17 -17.14 3.57
CA CYS A 230 -8.04 -18.47 4.14
C CYS A 230 -9.34 -18.90 4.80
N LYS A 231 -10.10 -19.73 4.09
CA LYS A 231 -11.36 -20.33 4.58
C LYS A 231 -11.09 -21.35 5.68
N GLU A 232 -12.13 -21.68 6.45
CA GLU A 232 -12.08 -22.76 7.42
C GLU A 232 -11.63 -24.08 6.77
N GLY A 233 -10.70 -24.79 7.39
CA GLY A 233 -10.09 -26.01 6.85
C GLY A 233 -8.96 -25.77 5.83
N TYR A 234 -8.53 -24.51 5.63
CA TYR A 234 -7.40 -24.15 4.77
C TYR A 234 -6.24 -23.59 5.59
N SER A 235 -5.06 -23.61 4.99
CA SER A 235 -3.85 -22.98 5.52
C SER A 235 -3.16 -22.13 4.46
N VAL A 236 -2.42 -21.15 4.93
CA VAL A 236 -1.56 -20.29 4.09
C VAL A 236 -0.15 -20.86 4.12
N TYR A 237 0.43 -21.09 2.96
CA TYR A 237 1.78 -21.64 2.79
C TYR A 237 2.70 -20.62 2.11
N ASP A 238 3.93 -20.54 2.58
CA ASP A 238 5.01 -19.79 1.92
C ASP A 238 5.55 -20.53 0.68
N ASN A 239 6.56 -19.96 0.00
CA ASN A 239 7.18 -20.61 -1.17
C ASN A 239 7.87 -21.93 -0.86
N ASN A 240 8.22 -22.19 0.39
CA ASN A 240 8.91 -23.40 0.83
C ASN A 240 7.92 -24.47 1.31
N GLY A 241 6.62 -24.17 1.29
CA GLY A 241 5.59 -25.07 1.76
C GLY A 241 5.35 -25.09 3.26
N ASN A 242 5.94 -24.13 3.99
CA ASN A 242 5.66 -23.99 5.42
C ASN A 242 4.30 -23.34 5.60
N ALA A 243 3.45 -23.94 6.47
CA ALA A 243 2.20 -23.32 6.88
C ALA A 243 2.50 -22.10 7.78
N VAL A 244 2.18 -20.91 7.29
CA VAL A 244 2.40 -19.64 8.03
C VAL A 244 1.13 -19.12 8.71
N TYR A 245 -0.03 -19.71 8.37
CA TYR A 245 -1.32 -19.47 9.00
C TYR A 245 -2.27 -20.63 8.73
N SER A 246 -3.16 -20.97 9.67
CA SER A 246 -4.21 -21.99 9.52
C SER A 246 -5.53 -21.49 10.10
N ASN A 247 -6.62 -21.69 9.36
CA ASN A 247 -7.96 -21.32 9.78
C ASN A 247 -8.76 -22.59 10.11
N GLY A 248 -8.95 -22.87 11.40
CA GLY A 248 -9.87 -23.90 11.88
C GLY A 248 -9.35 -25.34 11.99
N HIS A 249 -8.04 -25.61 11.75
CA HIS A 249 -7.44 -26.90 12.09
C HIS A 249 -6.25 -26.71 13.03
N ALA A 250 -6.26 -27.39 14.17
CA ALA A 250 -5.03 -27.69 14.90
C ALA A 250 -4.12 -28.47 13.92
N ALA A 251 -2.98 -27.90 13.58
CA ALA A 251 -2.02 -28.55 12.72
C ALA A 251 -1.70 -29.96 13.28
N THR A 252 -2.09 -31.01 12.56
CA THR A 252 -1.61 -32.36 12.83
C THR A 252 -0.10 -32.34 12.58
N PRO A 253 0.75 -32.66 13.57
CA PRO A 253 2.20 -32.66 13.35
C PRO A 253 2.52 -33.73 12.28
N ALA A 254 3.17 -33.30 11.21
CA ALA A 254 3.88 -34.23 10.32
C ALA A 254 4.96 -34.96 11.15
N PRO A 255 5.32 -36.23 10.83
CA PRO A 255 6.30 -36.99 11.59
C PRO A 255 7.61 -36.21 11.66
N GLN A 256 8.08 -36.01 12.89
CA GLN A 256 9.21 -35.19 13.27
C GLN A 256 10.50 -35.76 12.65
N PRO A 257 11.18 -35.04 11.74
CA PRO A 257 12.59 -35.25 11.50
C PRO A 257 13.36 -34.79 12.74
N ALA A 258 14.49 -35.42 13.01
CA ALA A 258 15.37 -35.15 14.14
C ALA A 258 15.65 -33.65 14.38
N PRO A 259 16.00 -33.20 15.58
CA PRO A 259 15.97 -31.81 16.00
C PRO A 259 16.82 -30.92 15.09
N THR A 260 16.14 -30.16 14.25
CA THR A 260 16.75 -29.08 13.48
C THR A 260 16.97 -27.88 14.39
N PRO A 261 18.06 -27.13 14.18
CA PRO A 261 18.42 -26.02 15.07
C PRO A 261 17.33 -24.94 15.08
N LYS A 262 17.13 -24.37 16.27
CA LYS A 262 16.30 -23.19 16.60
C LYS A 262 16.17 -22.21 15.42
N PRO A 263 14.95 -21.67 15.10
CA PRO A 263 14.76 -20.79 13.97
C PRO A 263 15.78 -19.66 14.00
N THR A 264 16.55 -19.57 12.95
CA THR A 264 17.52 -18.48 12.73
C THR A 264 16.71 -17.19 12.69
N GLN A 265 16.86 -16.34 13.69
CA GLN A 265 16.35 -14.98 13.68
C GLN A 265 16.79 -14.33 12.38
N THR A 266 15.83 -13.87 11.58
CA THR A 266 16.14 -13.05 10.41
C THR A 266 16.92 -11.84 10.91
N THR A 267 18.22 -11.86 10.72
CA THR A 267 19.09 -10.78 11.16
C THR A 267 18.72 -9.50 10.44
N TYR A 268 18.26 -8.50 11.18
CA TYR A 268 18.11 -7.14 10.68
C TYR A 268 19.38 -6.37 11.05
N PRO A 269 20.40 -6.32 10.15
CA PRO A 269 21.70 -5.79 10.49
C PRO A 269 21.64 -4.33 10.91
N ARG A 270 22.39 -3.94 11.94
CA ARG A 270 22.40 -2.56 12.46
C ARG A 270 22.65 -1.52 11.36
N LYS A 271 23.55 -1.80 10.41
CA LYS A 271 23.82 -0.88 9.28
C LYS A 271 22.59 -0.62 8.43
N ARG A 272 21.74 -1.64 8.22
CA ARG A 272 20.44 -1.50 7.53
C ARG A 272 19.47 -0.68 8.38
N PHE A 273 19.38 -0.99 9.66
CA PHE A 273 18.56 -0.24 10.61
C PHE A 273 18.92 1.25 10.61
N VAL A 274 20.24 1.59 10.69
CA VAL A 274 20.70 2.98 10.63
C VAL A 274 20.23 3.69 9.35
N ARG A 275 20.38 3.06 8.19
CA ARG A 275 19.90 3.64 6.91
C ARG A 275 18.39 3.83 6.88
N ASP A 276 17.64 2.89 7.42
CA ASP A 276 16.19 2.97 7.45
C ASP A 276 15.73 4.08 8.42
N ILE A 277 16.39 4.25 9.56
CA ILE A 277 16.16 5.39 10.45
C ILE A 277 16.54 6.71 9.78
N GLN A 278 17.71 6.81 9.15
CA GLN A 278 18.13 8.03 8.45
C GLN A 278 17.10 8.46 7.40
N ARG A 279 16.55 7.49 6.65
CA ARG A 279 15.47 7.75 5.68
C ARG A 279 14.19 8.22 6.37
N ALA A 280 13.80 7.57 7.47
CA ALA A 280 12.59 7.88 8.19
C ALA A 280 12.59 9.27 8.86
N ILE A 281 13.77 9.79 9.18
CA ILE A 281 13.95 11.09 9.84
C ILE A 281 14.49 12.19 8.91
N GLY A 282 14.62 11.91 7.61
CA GLY A 282 15.13 12.87 6.63
C GLY A 282 16.61 13.27 6.84
N ALA A 283 17.44 12.35 7.35
CA ALA A 283 18.89 12.53 7.45
C ALA A 283 19.59 11.95 6.21
N LYS A 284 20.88 12.30 6.02
CA LYS A 284 21.71 11.69 4.96
C LYS A 284 21.78 10.18 5.13
N VAL A 285 21.41 9.43 4.09
CA VAL A 285 21.29 7.96 4.10
C VAL A 285 22.60 7.30 3.71
N ASP A 286 23.57 7.28 4.60
CA ASP A 286 24.89 6.66 4.38
C ASP A 286 25.13 5.40 5.24
N GLY A 287 24.27 5.15 6.22
CA GLY A 287 24.40 4.05 7.17
C GLY A 287 25.46 4.30 8.25
N ILE A 288 25.89 5.55 8.43
CA ILE A 288 26.85 6.00 9.44
C ILE A 288 26.12 7.01 10.34
N PRO A 289 25.78 6.65 11.59
CA PRO A 289 25.08 7.57 12.47
C PRO A 289 26.02 8.66 12.96
N GLY A 290 25.70 9.91 12.64
CA GLY A 290 26.46 11.10 13.02
C GLY A 290 25.60 12.12 13.75
N ARG A 291 26.15 13.35 13.93
CA ARG A 291 25.42 14.46 14.57
C ARG A 291 24.09 14.76 13.92
N GLU A 292 24.04 14.77 12.59
CA GLU A 292 22.80 15.00 11.85
C GLU A 292 21.77 13.90 12.14
N THR A 293 22.17 12.63 12.10
CA THR A 293 21.27 11.51 12.39
C THR A 293 20.69 11.64 13.78
N ILE A 294 21.53 11.82 14.80
CA ILE A 294 21.05 11.84 16.19
C ILE A 294 20.20 13.08 16.50
N SER A 295 20.51 14.24 15.92
CA SER A 295 19.75 15.47 16.15
C SER A 295 18.33 15.44 15.55
N LYS A 296 18.11 14.59 14.53
CA LYS A 296 16.81 14.43 13.85
C LYS A 296 15.98 13.26 14.40
N THR A 297 16.49 12.48 15.34
CA THR A 297 15.71 11.37 15.92
C THR A 297 14.53 11.90 16.73
N PRO A 298 13.33 11.30 16.58
CA PRO A 298 12.14 11.70 17.33
C PRO A 298 12.11 11.06 18.73
N THR A 299 11.34 11.65 19.64
CA THR A 299 10.88 10.92 20.82
C THR A 299 9.79 9.94 20.40
N LEU A 300 9.89 8.67 20.81
CA LEU A 300 8.91 7.61 20.53
C LEU A 300 8.40 7.02 21.84
N SER A 301 7.08 7.15 22.08
CA SER A 301 6.39 6.54 23.23
C SER A 301 4.93 6.26 22.90
N LYS A 302 4.19 5.64 23.83
CA LYS A 302 2.74 5.43 23.70
C LYS A 302 1.92 6.72 23.62
N SER A 303 2.49 7.85 23.96
CA SER A 303 1.82 9.16 23.98
C SER A 303 2.40 10.16 22.97
N VAL A 304 3.64 9.93 22.49
CA VAL A 304 4.33 10.85 21.59
C VAL A 304 4.80 10.12 20.34
N ASN A 305 4.50 10.66 19.17
CA ASN A 305 4.92 10.15 17.85
C ASN A 305 4.58 8.67 17.63
N ARG A 306 3.39 8.26 18.05
CA ARG A 306 2.96 6.86 18.06
C ARG A 306 3.05 6.13 16.72
N THR A 307 2.89 6.86 15.62
CA THR A 307 2.88 6.35 14.24
C THR A 307 4.02 6.95 13.40
N HIS A 308 5.06 7.50 14.06
CA HIS A 308 6.19 8.06 13.34
C HIS A 308 6.88 6.99 12.45
N PRO A 309 7.31 7.32 11.23
CA PRO A 309 7.93 6.35 10.32
C PRO A 309 9.12 5.56 10.89
N ALA A 310 9.81 6.09 11.89
CA ALA A 310 10.90 5.39 12.57
C ALA A 310 10.42 4.20 13.43
N VAL A 311 9.15 4.18 13.88
CA VAL A 311 8.62 3.16 14.81
C VAL A 311 8.78 1.76 14.24
N ILE A 312 8.35 1.55 12.99
CA ILE A 312 8.42 0.23 12.35
C ILE A 312 9.85 -0.32 12.27
N TYR A 313 10.84 0.55 12.06
CA TYR A 313 12.24 0.14 11.99
C TYR A 313 12.82 -0.17 13.38
N VAL A 314 12.41 0.58 14.40
CA VAL A 314 12.75 0.28 15.80
C VAL A 314 12.14 -1.05 16.22
N GLN A 315 10.88 -1.32 15.90
CA GLN A 315 10.24 -2.62 16.17
C GLN A 315 10.99 -3.77 15.49
N ARG A 316 11.30 -3.65 14.19
CA ARG A 316 12.08 -4.65 13.45
C ARG A 316 13.44 -4.92 14.08
N TYR A 317 14.14 -3.86 14.46
CA TYR A 317 15.46 -3.99 15.04
C TYR A 317 15.41 -4.64 16.42
N LEU A 318 14.53 -4.17 17.31
CA LEU A 318 14.34 -4.77 18.63
C LEU A 318 13.94 -6.24 18.53
N ASN A 319 13.02 -6.59 17.64
CA ASN A 319 12.63 -7.99 17.38
C ASN A 319 13.83 -8.83 16.91
N SER A 320 14.68 -8.29 16.03
CA SER A 320 15.85 -8.99 15.48
C SER A 320 16.94 -9.27 16.51
N ILE A 321 16.99 -8.48 17.59
CA ILE A 321 17.93 -8.64 18.71
C ILE A 321 17.28 -9.25 19.96
N GLY A 322 16.05 -9.82 19.83
CA GLY A 322 15.40 -10.62 20.87
C GLY A 322 14.47 -9.87 21.81
N TYR A 323 14.15 -8.61 21.54
CA TYR A 323 13.18 -7.83 22.31
C TYR A 323 11.85 -7.80 21.55
N ASN A 324 10.91 -8.65 21.95
CA ASN A 324 9.63 -8.85 21.25
C ASN A 324 8.72 -7.61 21.37
N CYS A 325 8.63 -6.81 20.33
CA CYS A 325 7.70 -5.69 20.17
C CYS A 325 6.30 -6.11 19.66
N GLY A 326 6.07 -7.39 19.37
CA GLY A 326 4.97 -7.86 18.53
C GLY A 326 5.29 -7.64 17.05
N ASP A 327 4.27 -7.53 16.23
CA ASP A 327 4.41 -7.23 14.81
C ASP A 327 5.02 -5.84 14.62
N ALA A 328 5.83 -5.69 13.59
CA ALA A 328 6.40 -4.38 13.24
C ALA A 328 5.36 -3.60 12.41
N ASP A 329 4.31 -3.13 13.09
CA ASP A 329 3.14 -2.45 12.53
C ASP A 329 3.32 -0.93 12.39
N GLY A 330 4.43 -0.39 12.91
CA GLY A 330 4.70 1.06 12.89
C GLY A 330 3.94 1.85 13.96
N ILE A 331 3.32 1.16 14.95
CA ILE A 331 2.53 1.79 16.01
C ILE A 331 3.13 1.47 17.37
N THR A 332 3.41 2.47 18.19
CA THR A 332 3.82 2.25 19.57
C THR A 332 2.61 1.80 20.42
N GLY A 333 2.73 0.65 21.04
CA GLY A 333 1.69 0.08 21.89
C GLY A 333 2.29 -0.63 23.10
N LYS A 334 1.46 -1.34 23.86
CA LYS A 334 1.87 -2.04 25.11
C LYS A 334 3.07 -2.98 24.89
N LYS A 335 3.12 -3.72 23.77
CA LYS A 335 4.23 -4.63 23.46
C LYS A 335 5.51 -3.87 23.09
N PHE A 336 5.38 -2.77 22.35
CA PHE A 336 6.51 -1.87 22.03
C PHE A 336 7.11 -1.30 23.31
N ASP A 337 6.26 -0.69 24.19
CA ASP A 337 6.70 -0.11 25.46
C ASP A 337 7.42 -1.16 26.34
N ALA A 338 6.87 -2.37 26.42
CA ALA A 338 7.47 -3.46 27.20
C ALA A 338 8.85 -3.89 26.64
N ALA A 339 8.96 -3.96 25.30
CA ALA A 339 10.22 -4.31 24.64
C ALA A 339 11.28 -3.21 24.82
N VAL A 340 10.88 -1.93 24.65
CA VAL A 340 11.76 -0.77 24.89
C VAL A 340 12.22 -0.76 26.33
N LYS A 341 11.32 -0.93 27.29
CA LYS A 341 11.65 -0.97 28.72
C LYS A 341 12.62 -2.12 29.07
N LYS A 342 12.40 -3.31 28.50
CA LYS A 342 13.30 -4.46 28.66
C LYS A 342 14.69 -4.19 28.05
N TYR A 343 14.76 -3.56 26.89
CA TYR A 343 16.01 -3.14 26.25
C TYR A 343 16.75 -2.11 27.10
N GLN A 344 16.03 -1.12 27.61
CA GLN A 344 16.54 -0.06 28.47
C GLN A 344 16.97 -0.58 29.85
N THR A 345 16.31 -1.59 30.40
CA THR A 345 16.74 -2.27 31.64
C THR A 345 18.15 -2.86 31.47
N TRP A 346 18.42 -3.48 30.31
CA TRP A 346 19.78 -3.93 29.98
C TRP A 346 20.78 -2.77 29.91
N MET A 347 20.31 -1.58 29.52
CA MET A 347 21.11 -0.34 29.46
C MET A 347 21.15 0.44 30.79
N HIS A 348 20.54 -0.08 31.87
CA HIS A 348 20.37 0.60 33.17
C HIS A 348 19.60 1.94 33.13
N HIS A 349 18.65 2.11 32.19
CA HIS A 349 17.79 3.30 32.05
C HIS A 349 16.36 2.96 31.62
N PRO A 350 15.55 2.28 32.46
CA PRO A 350 14.24 1.77 32.05
C PRO A 350 13.11 2.80 32.24
N ASP A 351 13.02 3.81 31.38
CA ASP A 351 11.92 4.80 31.38
C ASP A 351 10.74 4.42 30.45
N GLY A 352 10.99 3.52 29.48
CA GLY A 352 9.96 3.06 28.51
C GLY A 352 9.74 4.04 27.35
N GLU A 353 10.53 5.09 27.25
CA GLU A 353 10.46 6.09 26.17
C GLU A 353 11.80 6.15 25.42
N ILE A 354 11.77 6.24 24.11
CA ILE A 354 12.96 6.51 23.31
C ILE A 354 13.05 8.01 23.05
N THR A 355 13.66 8.75 23.96
CA THR A 355 13.78 10.22 23.89
C THR A 355 14.63 10.67 22.71
N ALA A 356 14.21 11.72 22.00
CA ALA A 356 14.93 12.35 20.89
C ALA A 356 16.40 12.67 21.27
N GLY A 357 17.36 12.23 20.45
CA GLY A 357 18.79 12.42 20.70
C GLY A 357 19.35 11.69 21.92
N GLY A 358 18.52 10.96 22.66
CA GLY A 358 18.83 10.35 23.95
C GLY A 358 19.74 9.12 23.86
N LYS A 359 20.07 8.58 25.03
CA LYS A 359 20.95 7.41 25.17
C LYS A 359 20.41 6.18 24.43
N THR A 360 19.09 5.93 24.48
CA THR A 360 18.47 4.80 23.81
C THR A 360 18.68 4.87 22.29
N TRP A 361 18.50 6.03 21.67
CA TRP A 361 18.79 6.20 20.25
C TRP A 361 20.27 5.97 19.93
N LYS A 362 21.18 6.54 20.73
CA LYS A 362 22.63 6.36 20.52
C LYS A 362 23.03 4.88 20.59
N HIS A 363 22.47 4.13 21.54
CA HIS A 363 22.69 2.69 21.67
C HIS A 363 22.12 1.90 20.49
N LEU A 364 20.87 2.15 20.10
CA LEU A 364 20.25 1.50 18.96
C LEU A 364 21.05 1.72 17.67
N LEU A 365 21.50 2.95 17.47
CA LEU A 365 22.30 3.34 16.29
C LEU A 365 23.77 2.86 16.34
N GLY A 366 24.26 2.41 17.50
CA GLY A 366 25.64 1.95 17.67
C GLY A 366 26.64 3.10 17.82
N MET A 367 26.21 4.18 18.46
CA MET A 367 27.05 5.35 18.80
C MET A 367 27.59 5.28 20.23
N LEU A 368 27.13 4.33 21.03
CA LEU A 368 27.55 3.99 22.39
C LEU A 368 27.75 2.50 22.50
#